data_009d842ee692db876cb1a7fbf567db5a
#
_entry.id   009d842ee692db876cb1a7fbf567db5a
#
_cell.length_a   1.000
_cell.length_b   1.000
_cell.length_c   1.000
_cell.angle_alpha   90.00
_cell.angle_beta   90.00
_cell.angle_gamma   90.00
#
_symmetry.space_group_name_H-M   'P 1'
#
loop_
_entity.id
_entity.type
_entity.pdbx_description
1 polymer ?
#
loop_
_entity_poly.entity_id
_entity_poly.type
_entity_poly.pdbx_seq_one_letter_code
_entity_poly.pdbx_strand_id
1 'polypeptide(L)'
;MFDAVGRIEIHLRSRIAYLASEERGPFCYPDAAVTRLRREFFAAKKNEQYIKHFVAKYGDEQELPPYWMIMECITMGTIELLYSEMSPQTKVTIANEFGVKVPILKNWISVLRVSRNACCHHSRVWNRTWGVKPMIPKAWKEFHGSNDKTFAVLSVLYYMLEGIDESARWR
;
A
#
# COMPACT_ATOMS: atom_id res chain seq x y z
N MET A 1 -2.02 -5.72 -15.78
CA MET A 1 -2.65 -5.38 -14.47
C MET A 1 -1.91 -5.99 -13.29
N PHE A 2 -1.62 -7.30 -13.27
CA PHE A 2 -0.93 -7.95 -12.15
C PHE A 2 0.45 -7.33 -11.88
N ASP A 3 1.28 -7.16 -12.91
CA ASP A 3 2.58 -6.51 -12.82
C ASP A 3 2.48 -5.06 -12.29
N ALA A 4 1.56 -4.28 -12.85
CA ALA A 4 1.31 -2.91 -12.41
C ALA A 4 0.96 -2.83 -10.91
N VAL A 5 0.06 -3.70 -10.47
CA VAL A 5 -0.33 -3.80 -9.06
C VAL A 5 0.87 -4.14 -8.18
N GLY A 6 1.71 -5.11 -8.59
CA GLY A 6 2.89 -5.51 -7.83
C GLY A 6 3.90 -4.37 -7.69
N ARG A 7 4.22 -3.66 -8.78
CA ARG A 7 5.16 -2.53 -8.76
C ARG A 7 4.67 -1.39 -7.85
N ILE A 8 3.39 -1.04 -7.94
CA ILE A 8 2.79 0.01 -7.09
C ILE A 8 2.79 -0.44 -5.62
N GLU A 9 2.44 -1.70 -5.35
CA GLU A 9 2.44 -2.26 -3.99
C GLU A 9 3.84 -2.20 -3.37
N ILE A 10 4.89 -2.61 -4.09
CA ILE A 10 6.28 -2.55 -3.62
C ILE A 10 6.69 -1.11 -3.32
N HIS A 11 6.39 -0.16 -4.21
CA HIS A 11 6.70 1.25 -3.99
C HIS A 11 6.02 1.79 -2.72
N LEU A 12 4.71 1.56 -2.56
CA LEU A 12 3.97 2.01 -1.38
C LEU A 12 4.53 1.40 -0.09
N ARG A 13 4.83 0.10 -0.06
CA ARG A 13 5.44 -0.58 1.09
C ARG A 13 6.76 0.07 1.47
N SER A 14 7.65 0.28 0.51
CA SER A 14 8.94 0.91 0.71
C SER A 14 8.81 2.33 1.24
N ARG A 15 7.95 3.16 0.63
CA ARG A 15 7.77 4.56 1.05
C ARG A 15 7.13 4.70 2.42
N ILE A 16 6.12 3.89 2.72
CA ILE A 16 5.47 3.87 4.04
C ILE A 16 6.46 3.40 5.11
N ALA A 17 7.24 2.32 4.86
CA ALA A 17 8.24 1.84 5.79
C ALA A 17 9.30 2.91 6.10
N TYR A 18 9.83 3.55 5.06
CA TYR A 18 10.85 4.57 5.20
C TYR A 18 10.33 5.78 5.99
N LEU A 19 9.24 6.38 5.54
CA LEU A 19 8.71 7.61 6.14
C LEU A 19 8.11 7.39 7.54
N ALA A 20 7.51 6.22 7.81
CA ALA A 20 7.05 5.89 9.14
C ALA A 20 8.22 5.70 10.11
N SER A 21 9.32 5.10 9.64
CA SER A 21 10.55 4.94 10.45
C SER A 21 11.22 6.29 10.74
N GLU A 22 11.20 7.23 9.79
CA GLU A 22 11.69 8.60 10.02
C GLU A 22 10.80 9.38 11.00
N GLU A 23 9.48 9.23 10.87
CA GLU A 23 8.51 9.98 11.69
C GLU A 23 8.47 9.53 13.15
N ARG A 24 8.59 8.23 13.41
CA ARG A 24 8.30 7.62 14.73
C ARG A 24 9.41 6.72 15.26
N GLY A 25 10.38 6.40 14.41
CA GLY A 25 11.38 5.36 14.70
C GLY A 25 10.97 3.99 14.15
N PRO A 26 11.97 3.10 13.94
CA PRO A 26 11.78 1.86 13.19
C PRO A 26 10.86 0.83 13.84
N PHE A 27 10.66 0.90 15.15
CA PHE A 27 9.86 -0.05 15.94
C PHE A 27 8.58 0.56 16.52
N CYS A 28 8.31 1.84 16.26
CA CYS A 28 7.20 2.56 16.86
C CYS A 28 5.98 2.55 15.94
N TYR A 29 5.04 1.67 16.23
CA TYR A 29 3.82 1.48 15.45
C TYR A 29 2.64 2.26 16.03
N PRO A 30 1.69 2.73 15.19
CA PRO A 30 0.44 3.31 15.67
C PRO A 30 -0.40 2.29 16.46
N ASP A 31 -0.95 2.68 17.61
CA ASP A 31 -1.76 1.80 18.45
C ASP A 31 -2.91 1.14 17.70
N ALA A 32 -3.57 1.88 16.81
CA ALA A 32 -4.65 1.37 15.97
C ALA A 32 -4.22 0.19 15.07
N ALA A 33 -2.93 0.09 14.71
CA ALA A 33 -2.41 -0.95 13.84
C ALA A 33 -1.82 -2.14 14.60
N VAL A 34 -1.35 -1.97 15.84
CA VAL A 34 -0.57 -2.96 16.60
C VAL A 34 -1.26 -4.32 16.67
N THR A 35 -2.53 -4.39 17.06
CA THR A 35 -3.26 -5.67 17.17
C THR A 35 -3.28 -6.43 15.85
N ARG A 36 -3.46 -5.72 14.75
CA ARG A 36 -3.50 -6.32 13.41
C ARG A 36 -2.11 -6.75 12.95
N LEU A 37 -1.10 -5.94 13.19
CA LEU A 37 0.30 -6.24 12.89
C LEU A 37 0.76 -7.50 13.63
N ARG A 38 0.47 -7.60 14.93
CA ARG A 38 0.75 -8.81 15.73
C ARG A 38 0.14 -10.06 15.11
N ARG A 39 -1.15 -10.01 14.81
CA ARG A 39 -1.84 -11.17 14.21
C ARG A 39 -1.19 -11.60 12.89
N GLU A 40 -0.89 -10.67 11.98
CA GLU A 40 -0.31 -10.98 10.68
C GLU A 40 1.14 -11.44 10.82
N PHE A 41 1.93 -10.82 11.68
CA PHE A 41 3.29 -11.22 11.99
C PHE A 41 3.37 -12.64 12.57
N PHE A 42 2.57 -12.96 13.60
CA PHE A 42 2.59 -14.30 14.19
C PHE A 42 2.02 -15.37 13.25
N ALA A 43 1.12 -15.03 12.35
CA ALA A 43 0.68 -15.96 11.31
C ALA A 43 1.83 -16.28 10.32
N ALA A 44 2.61 -15.27 9.92
CA ALA A 44 3.75 -15.43 9.03
C ALA A 44 4.92 -16.17 9.69
N LYS A 45 5.08 -16.08 11.02
CA LYS A 45 6.13 -16.79 11.80
C LYS A 45 6.13 -18.30 11.52
N LYS A 46 5.01 -18.90 11.18
CA LYS A 46 4.92 -20.34 10.91
C LYS A 46 5.73 -20.74 9.67
N ASN A 47 5.79 -19.88 8.66
CA ASN A 47 6.33 -20.20 7.34
C ASN A 47 7.62 -19.44 7.01
N GLU A 48 7.76 -18.21 7.52
CA GLU A 48 8.85 -17.31 7.12
C GLU A 48 10.10 -17.47 7.99
N GLN A 49 11.21 -17.88 7.36
CA GLN A 49 12.48 -18.16 8.04
C GLN A 49 13.07 -16.90 8.70
N TYR A 50 13.02 -15.75 8.03
CA TYR A 50 13.56 -14.50 8.55
C TYR A 50 12.81 -14.02 9.80
N ILE A 51 11.51 -14.29 9.90
CA ILE A 51 10.71 -13.98 11.10
C ILE A 51 11.11 -14.88 12.25
N LYS A 52 11.30 -16.20 12.00
CA LYS A 52 11.78 -17.13 13.02
C LYS A 52 13.14 -16.70 13.58
N HIS A 53 14.04 -16.27 12.69
CA HIS A 53 15.36 -15.77 13.09
C HIS A 53 15.25 -14.49 13.92
N PHE A 54 14.42 -13.53 13.49
CA PHE A 54 14.20 -12.30 14.26
C PHE A 54 13.68 -12.60 15.68
N VAL A 55 12.66 -13.43 15.80
CA VAL A 55 12.07 -13.78 17.12
C VAL A 55 13.07 -14.52 17.99
N ALA A 56 13.88 -15.43 17.44
CA ALA A 56 14.89 -16.15 18.19
C ALA A 56 16.01 -15.26 18.72
N LYS A 57 16.33 -14.18 18.02
CA LYS A 57 17.46 -13.30 18.36
C LYS A 57 17.05 -12.06 19.14
N TYR A 58 15.88 -11.50 18.87
CA TYR A 58 15.46 -10.19 19.39
C TYR A 58 14.07 -10.22 20.05
N GLY A 59 13.39 -11.37 20.08
CA GLY A 59 12.01 -11.47 20.54
C GLY A 59 11.79 -11.11 22.02
N ASP A 60 12.83 -11.17 22.85
CA ASP A 60 12.77 -10.77 24.26
C ASP A 60 12.81 -9.23 24.43
N GLU A 61 13.40 -8.51 23.46
CA GLU A 61 13.54 -7.06 23.49
C GLU A 61 12.49 -6.35 22.65
N GLN A 62 12.10 -6.98 21.52
CA GLN A 62 11.23 -6.37 20.52
C GLN A 62 10.11 -7.34 20.13
N GLU A 63 8.89 -7.00 20.46
CA GLU A 63 7.72 -7.84 20.12
C GLU A 63 7.44 -7.87 18.61
N LEU A 64 7.61 -6.73 17.94
CA LEU A 64 7.43 -6.57 16.49
C LEU A 64 8.75 -6.17 15.83
N PRO A 65 9.04 -6.68 14.63
CA PRO A 65 10.24 -6.31 13.89
C PRO A 65 10.15 -4.88 13.36
N PRO A 66 11.27 -4.30 12.87
CA PRO A 66 11.24 -2.96 12.29
C PRO A 66 10.35 -2.89 11.04
N TYR A 67 9.92 -1.66 10.68
CA TYR A 67 8.99 -1.43 9.56
C TYR A 67 9.38 -2.16 8.28
N TRP A 68 10.64 -2.09 7.85
CA TRP A 68 11.08 -2.74 6.60
C TRP A 68 10.92 -4.26 6.62
N MET A 69 11.01 -4.90 7.77
CA MET A 69 10.83 -6.35 7.88
C MET A 69 9.34 -6.73 7.95
N ILE A 70 8.53 -6.00 8.73
CA ILE A 70 7.11 -6.33 8.87
C ILE A 70 6.34 -6.10 7.57
N MET A 71 6.79 -5.16 6.72
CA MET A 71 6.19 -4.89 5.42
C MET A 71 6.14 -6.12 4.51
N GLU A 72 7.05 -7.06 4.66
CA GLU A 72 7.08 -8.29 3.85
C GLU A 72 5.91 -9.24 4.15
N CYS A 73 5.40 -9.23 5.38
CA CYS A 73 4.42 -10.21 5.82
C CYS A 73 3.00 -9.66 6.03
N ILE A 74 2.79 -8.35 5.93
CA ILE A 74 1.48 -7.75 6.16
C ILE A 74 0.65 -7.61 4.88
N THR A 75 -0.66 -7.63 5.05
CA THR A 75 -1.61 -7.49 3.93
C THR A 75 -1.73 -6.05 3.44
N MET A 76 -2.22 -5.86 2.19
CA MET A 76 -2.53 -4.51 1.67
C MET A 76 -3.53 -3.74 2.54
N GLY A 77 -4.44 -4.43 3.22
CA GLY A 77 -5.35 -3.76 4.14
C GLY A 77 -4.66 -3.20 5.38
N THR A 78 -3.55 -3.80 5.81
CA THR A 78 -2.72 -3.29 6.90
C THR A 78 -1.83 -2.13 6.42
N ILE A 79 -1.35 -2.19 5.18
CA ILE A 79 -0.68 -1.06 4.52
C ILE A 79 -1.61 0.17 4.45
N GLU A 80 -2.86 -0.02 4.03
CA GLU A 80 -3.88 1.03 3.99
C GLU A 80 -4.12 1.64 5.38
N LEU A 81 -4.17 0.82 6.43
CA LEU A 81 -4.29 1.26 7.82
C LEU A 81 -3.07 2.07 8.25
N LEU A 82 -1.85 1.56 8.03
CA LEU A 82 -0.61 2.27 8.37
C LEU A 82 -0.56 3.64 7.67
N TYR A 83 -0.87 3.71 6.37
CA TYR A 83 -0.98 4.99 5.66
C TYR A 83 -1.99 5.93 6.31
N SER A 84 -3.14 5.41 6.77
CA SER A 84 -4.18 6.22 7.42
C SER A 84 -3.73 6.83 8.75
N GLU A 85 -2.82 6.18 9.46
CA GLU A 85 -2.28 6.59 10.75
C GLU A 85 -1.04 7.49 10.67
N MET A 86 -0.49 7.72 9.48
CA MET A 86 0.63 8.64 9.28
C MET A 86 0.22 10.10 9.52
N SER A 87 1.19 10.96 9.81
CA SER A 87 0.96 12.39 9.95
C SER A 87 0.40 13.00 8.65
N PRO A 88 -0.33 14.13 8.73
CA PRO A 88 -0.79 14.83 7.54
C PRO A 88 0.36 15.18 6.58
N GLN A 89 1.51 15.58 7.12
CA GLN A 89 2.68 15.93 6.33
C GLN A 89 3.23 14.73 5.53
N THR A 90 3.38 13.59 6.19
CA THR A 90 3.87 12.36 5.56
C THR A 90 2.91 11.87 4.47
N LYS A 91 1.60 11.95 4.72
CA LYS A 91 0.57 11.65 3.69
C LYS A 91 0.70 12.54 2.46
N VAL A 92 0.97 13.84 2.65
CA VAL A 92 1.19 14.79 1.55
C VAL A 92 2.44 14.42 0.78
N THR A 93 3.53 14.07 1.45
CA THR A 93 4.78 13.65 0.81
C THR A 93 4.53 12.47 -0.13
N ILE A 94 3.88 11.41 0.34
CA ILE A 94 3.58 10.24 -0.50
C ILE A 94 2.60 10.60 -1.63
N ALA A 95 1.58 11.43 -1.36
CA ALA A 95 0.60 11.80 -2.38
C ALA A 95 1.23 12.62 -3.52
N ASN A 96 2.21 13.46 -3.21
CA ASN A 96 2.94 14.26 -4.19
C ASN A 96 3.80 13.40 -5.14
N GLU A 97 4.30 12.24 -4.68
CA GLU A 97 5.02 11.28 -5.54
C GLU A 97 4.14 10.74 -6.68
N PHE A 98 2.83 10.71 -6.46
CA PHE A 98 1.83 10.32 -7.45
C PHE A 98 1.15 11.53 -8.11
N GLY A 99 1.57 12.76 -7.82
CA GLY A 99 0.97 13.96 -8.39
C GLY A 99 -0.50 14.19 -8.01
N VAL A 100 -0.96 13.66 -6.88
CA VAL A 100 -2.36 13.73 -6.45
C VAL A 100 -2.52 14.26 -5.03
N LYS A 101 -3.76 14.64 -4.67
CA LYS A 101 -4.09 15.05 -3.31
C LYS A 101 -4.31 13.82 -2.40
N VAL A 102 -4.04 13.97 -1.10
CA VAL A 102 -4.18 12.92 -0.07
C VAL A 102 -5.51 12.15 -0.14
N PRO A 103 -6.69 12.77 -0.28
CA PRO A 103 -7.95 12.02 -0.38
C PRO A 103 -8.02 11.11 -1.62
N ILE A 104 -7.42 11.53 -2.74
CA ILE A 104 -7.36 10.76 -3.97
C ILE A 104 -6.44 9.55 -3.77
N LEU A 105 -5.23 9.76 -3.25
CA LEU A 105 -4.30 8.65 -2.99
C LEU A 105 -4.89 7.65 -1.99
N LYS A 106 -5.53 8.11 -0.92
CA LYS A 106 -6.21 7.22 0.04
C LYS A 106 -7.24 6.33 -0.64
N ASN A 107 -8.06 6.89 -1.52
CA ASN A 107 -9.01 6.11 -2.31
C ASN A 107 -8.29 5.14 -3.27
N TRP A 108 -7.23 5.56 -3.94
CA TRP A 108 -6.47 4.72 -4.87
C TRP A 108 -5.75 3.57 -4.18
N ILE A 109 -5.28 3.73 -2.95
CA ILE A 109 -4.77 2.61 -2.13
C ILE A 109 -5.87 1.57 -1.88
N SER A 110 -7.10 2.00 -1.59
CA SER A 110 -8.25 1.08 -1.48
C SER A 110 -8.57 0.37 -2.79
N VAL A 111 -8.51 1.09 -3.93
CA VAL A 111 -8.65 0.50 -5.27
C VAL A 111 -7.56 -0.51 -5.55
N LEU A 112 -6.30 -0.18 -5.24
CA LEU A 112 -5.16 -1.09 -5.39
C LEU A 112 -5.36 -2.37 -4.57
N ARG A 113 -5.78 -2.26 -3.31
CA ARG A 113 -6.07 -3.42 -2.45
C ARG A 113 -7.10 -4.36 -3.05
N VAL A 114 -8.21 -3.82 -3.54
CA VAL A 114 -9.28 -4.64 -4.17
C VAL A 114 -8.80 -5.25 -5.47
N SER A 115 -8.05 -4.51 -6.28
CA SER A 115 -7.48 -4.97 -7.55
C SER A 115 -6.47 -6.10 -7.32
N ARG A 116 -5.57 -5.92 -6.33
CA ARG A 116 -4.60 -6.93 -5.92
C ARG A 116 -5.28 -8.22 -5.49
N ASN A 117 -6.30 -8.13 -4.65
CA ASN A 117 -7.04 -9.29 -4.21
C ASN A 117 -7.74 -10.01 -5.37
N ALA A 118 -8.33 -9.27 -6.31
CA ALA A 118 -8.93 -9.87 -7.49
C ALA A 118 -7.90 -10.62 -8.35
N CYS A 119 -6.70 -10.07 -8.52
CA CYS A 119 -5.61 -10.72 -9.25
C CYS A 119 -5.11 -11.98 -8.55
N CYS A 120 -4.88 -11.93 -7.24
CA CYS A 120 -4.35 -13.06 -6.45
C CYS A 120 -5.33 -14.21 -6.31
N HIS A 121 -6.63 -13.93 -6.33
CA HIS A 121 -7.69 -14.95 -6.25
C HIS A 121 -8.21 -15.38 -7.63
N HIS A 122 -7.49 -15.06 -8.72
CA HIS A 122 -7.89 -15.39 -10.09
C HIS A 122 -9.33 -14.97 -10.42
N SER A 123 -9.83 -13.91 -9.78
CA SER A 123 -11.19 -13.42 -10.01
C SER A 123 -11.30 -12.76 -11.38
N ARG A 124 -12.49 -12.84 -11.98
CA ARG A 124 -12.74 -12.14 -13.24
C ARG A 124 -12.51 -10.63 -13.07
N VAL A 125 -11.61 -10.07 -13.88
CA VAL A 125 -11.31 -8.64 -13.96
C VAL A 125 -11.98 -7.99 -15.16
N TRP A 126 -12.01 -8.68 -16.30
CA TRP A 126 -12.61 -8.19 -17.53
C TRP A 126 -14.11 -7.94 -17.34
N ASN A 127 -14.58 -6.79 -17.82
CA ASN A 127 -15.99 -6.35 -17.73
C ASN A 127 -16.60 -6.49 -16.31
N ARG A 128 -15.77 -6.22 -15.29
CA ARG A 128 -16.18 -6.25 -13.88
C ARG A 128 -16.71 -4.89 -13.46
N THR A 129 -17.75 -4.90 -12.61
CA THR A 129 -18.15 -3.75 -11.82
C THR A 129 -17.45 -3.83 -10.45
N TRP A 130 -16.74 -2.77 -10.08
CA TRP A 130 -15.93 -2.74 -8.87
C TRP A 130 -16.71 -2.08 -7.74
N GLY A 131 -16.67 -2.68 -6.55
CA GLY A 131 -17.33 -2.13 -5.36
C GLY A 131 -16.63 -0.87 -4.81
N VAL A 132 -15.31 -0.77 -4.99
CA VAL A 132 -14.55 0.46 -4.68
C VAL A 132 -14.38 1.23 -5.98
N LYS A 133 -14.98 2.42 -6.04
CA LYS A 133 -14.93 3.29 -7.22
C LYS A 133 -13.73 4.23 -7.13
N PRO A 134 -12.82 4.24 -8.11
CA PRO A 134 -11.75 5.21 -8.16
C PRO A 134 -12.26 6.66 -8.16
N MET A 135 -11.65 7.48 -7.34
CA MET A 135 -11.80 8.93 -7.45
C MET A 135 -11.02 9.41 -8.68
N ILE A 136 -11.73 9.99 -9.64
CA ILE A 136 -11.12 10.54 -10.85
C ILE A 136 -10.70 11.99 -10.59
N PRO A 137 -9.43 12.35 -10.78
CA PRO A 137 -8.97 13.74 -10.64
C PRO A 137 -9.70 14.67 -11.59
N LYS A 138 -10.06 15.87 -11.14
CA LYS A 138 -10.73 16.87 -12.00
C LYS A 138 -9.91 17.27 -13.22
N ALA A 139 -8.60 17.09 -13.18
CA ALA A 139 -7.69 17.34 -14.30
C ALA A 139 -7.88 16.36 -15.46
N TRP A 140 -8.47 15.18 -15.23
CA TRP A 140 -8.74 14.19 -16.28
C TRP A 140 -10.03 14.53 -17.05
N LYS A 141 -10.02 15.66 -17.76
CA LYS A 141 -11.19 16.19 -18.49
C LYS A 141 -11.74 15.24 -19.56
N GLU A 142 -10.90 14.38 -20.09
CA GLU A 142 -11.24 13.40 -21.15
C GLU A 142 -11.66 12.03 -20.60
N PHE A 143 -11.82 11.88 -19.31
CA PHE A 143 -12.34 10.64 -18.74
C PHE A 143 -13.86 10.56 -18.94
N HIS A 144 -14.29 9.84 -19.97
CA HIS A 144 -15.70 9.66 -20.35
C HIS A 144 -16.20 8.25 -20.03
N GLY A 145 -16.07 7.81 -18.79
CA GLY A 145 -16.49 6.46 -18.42
C GLY A 145 -17.12 6.38 -17.03
N SER A 146 -17.82 5.28 -16.78
CA SER A 146 -18.25 4.98 -15.42
C SER A 146 -17.04 4.59 -14.57
N ASN A 147 -16.87 5.24 -13.42
CA ASN A 147 -15.72 5.00 -12.53
C ASN A 147 -15.79 3.67 -11.76
N ASP A 148 -16.85 2.89 -11.95
CA ASP A 148 -16.99 1.54 -11.36
C ASP A 148 -16.53 0.41 -12.30
N LYS A 149 -16.06 0.75 -13.51
CA LYS A 149 -15.63 -0.23 -14.52
C LYS A 149 -14.13 -0.45 -14.51
N THR A 150 -13.71 -1.58 -15.05
CA THR A 150 -12.30 -1.97 -15.14
C THR A 150 -11.43 -0.92 -15.82
N PHE A 151 -11.96 -0.19 -16.81
CA PHE A 151 -11.22 0.88 -17.47
C PHE A 151 -10.77 1.96 -16.48
N ALA A 152 -11.64 2.41 -15.57
CA ALA A 152 -11.28 3.41 -14.56
C ALA A 152 -10.18 2.90 -13.61
N VAL A 153 -10.26 1.63 -13.20
CA VAL A 153 -9.21 1.00 -12.38
C VAL A 153 -7.88 0.94 -13.12
N LEU A 154 -7.88 0.52 -14.39
CA LEU A 154 -6.67 0.47 -15.22
C LEU A 154 -6.07 1.86 -15.43
N SER A 155 -6.89 2.87 -15.66
CA SER A 155 -6.43 4.27 -15.82
C SER A 155 -5.73 4.77 -14.55
N VAL A 156 -6.28 4.47 -13.37
CA VAL A 156 -5.64 4.81 -12.09
C VAL A 156 -4.32 4.07 -11.91
N LEU A 157 -4.27 2.76 -12.16
CA LEU A 157 -3.03 1.99 -12.03
C LEU A 157 -1.96 2.48 -13.00
N TYR A 158 -2.33 2.81 -14.23
CA TYR A 158 -1.41 3.37 -15.22
C TYR A 158 -0.82 4.71 -14.74
N TYR A 159 -1.68 5.62 -14.27
CA TYR A 159 -1.24 6.92 -13.76
C TYR A 159 -0.32 6.78 -12.53
N MET A 160 -0.62 5.84 -11.62
CA MET A 160 0.24 5.57 -10.47
C MET A 160 1.61 5.05 -10.89
N LEU A 161 1.69 4.23 -11.93
CA LEU A 161 2.97 3.76 -12.48
C LEU A 161 3.79 4.89 -13.08
N GLU A 162 3.17 5.78 -13.84
CA GLU A 162 3.89 6.95 -14.40
C GLU A 162 4.48 7.81 -13.28
N GLY A 163 3.73 8.07 -12.21
CA GLY A 163 4.24 8.82 -11.05
C GLY A 163 5.46 8.16 -10.40
N ILE A 164 5.48 6.83 -10.31
CA ILE A 164 6.63 6.08 -9.78
C ILE A 164 7.84 6.21 -10.71
N ASP A 165 7.66 6.03 -12.01
CA ASP A 165 8.75 6.08 -12.99
C ASP A 165 9.34 7.50 -13.10
N GLU A 166 8.53 8.53 -13.02
CA GLU A 166 8.99 9.91 -12.95
C GLU A 166 9.77 10.19 -11.65
N SER A 167 9.27 9.75 -10.51
CA SER A 167 9.96 9.92 -9.22
C SER A 167 11.32 9.20 -9.17
N ALA A 168 11.48 8.11 -9.90
CA ALA A 168 12.74 7.37 -10.01
C ALA A 168 13.77 8.06 -10.90
N ARG A 169 13.35 8.88 -11.89
CA ARG A 169 14.25 9.60 -12.78
C ARG A 169 15.00 10.76 -12.11
N TRP A 170 14.52 11.26 -10.98
CA TRP A 170 15.08 12.41 -10.25
C TRP A 170 15.93 12.03 -9.03
N ARG A 171 16.25 10.76 -8.85
CA ARG A 171 17.14 10.24 -7.81
C ARG A 171 18.39 9.64 -8.43
#